data_7d3f58eb418d488da355e56404696064
#
_entry.id   7d3f58eb418d488da355e56404696064
#
_cell.length_a   1.000
_cell.length_b   1.000
_cell.length_c   1.000
_cell.angle_alpha   90.00
_cell.angle_beta   90.00
_cell.angle_gamma   90.00
#
_symmetry.space_group_name_H-M   'P 1'
#
loop_
_entity.id
_entity.type
_entity.pdbx_description
1 polymer ?
#
loop_
_entity_poly.entity_id
_entity_poly.type
_entity_poly.pdbx_seq_one_letter_code
_entity_poly.pdbx_strand_id
1 'polypeptide(L)'
;MFVPPEVVAELRDITQYQDIHAAAANNVLAARTHYTVEDPYERDETPDARPTFGLDDGETDGIVLANALDVDGFLTDEFGGTNFPLIHAVLQGPQIVPTPRLLVDYARNGHMCHEEAGTLITTISPHRSWENSPYVTQLPQRLDV
;
A
#
# COMPACT_ATOMS: atom_id res chain seq x y z
N MET A 1 8.93 2.56 7.22
CA MET A 1 8.03 1.67 6.45
C MET A 1 8.67 0.29 6.32
N PHE A 2 7.89 -0.75 6.44
CA PHE A 2 8.33 -2.14 6.33
C PHE A 2 7.70 -2.78 5.09
N VAL A 3 8.46 -3.63 4.42
CA VAL A 3 8.05 -4.28 3.18
C VAL A 3 8.47 -5.75 3.25
N PRO A 4 7.59 -6.73 3.02
CA PRO A 4 8.00 -8.14 2.99
C PRO A 4 8.81 -8.46 1.72
N PRO A 5 9.69 -9.48 1.77
CA PRO A 5 10.48 -9.91 0.61
C PRO A 5 9.64 -10.27 -0.62
N GLU A 6 8.45 -10.82 -0.43
CA GLU A 6 7.54 -11.17 -1.52
C GLU A 6 7.16 -9.95 -2.37
N VAL A 7 6.81 -8.83 -1.72
CA VAL A 7 6.51 -7.57 -2.43
C VAL A 7 7.71 -7.08 -3.22
N VAL A 8 8.93 -7.22 -2.70
CA VAL A 8 10.16 -6.88 -3.44
C VAL A 8 10.33 -7.81 -4.65
N ALA A 9 10.03 -9.10 -4.52
CA ALA A 9 10.06 -10.05 -5.63
C ALA A 9 9.06 -9.68 -6.72
N GLU A 10 7.82 -9.36 -6.34
CA GLU A 10 6.79 -8.89 -7.27
C GLU A 10 7.22 -7.61 -8.01
N LEU A 11 7.81 -6.64 -7.31
CA LEU A 11 8.35 -5.43 -7.94
C LEU A 11 9.45 -5.74 -8.96
N ARG A 12 10.34 -6.69 -8.66
CA ARG A 12 11.37 -7.14 -9.59
C ARG A 12 10.78 -7.79 -10.83
N ASP A 13 9.73 -8.59 -10.68
CA ASP A 13 9.03 -9.20 -11.81
C ASP A 13 8.39 -8.14 -12.71
N ILE A 14 7.79 -7.10 -12.12
CA ILE A 14 7.21 -5.98 -12.86
C ILE A 14 8.27 -5.23 -13.67
N THR A 15 9.50 -5.12 -13.22
CA THR A 15 10.58 -4.43 -13.96
C THR A 15 10.95 -5.10 -15.28
N GLN A 16 10.53 -6.34 -15.52
CA GLN A 16 10.78 -7.04 -16.79
C GLN A 16 9.92 -6.52 -17.94
N TYR A 17 8.83 -5.82 -17.64
CA TYR A 17 7.98 -5.18 -18.63
C TYR A 17 8.55 -3.80 -19.03
N GLN A 18 8.19 -3.34 -20.23
CA GLN A 18 8.66 -2.03 -20.74
C GLN A 18 7.50 -1.02 -20.75
N ASP A 19 6.97 -0.74 -19.57
CA ASP A 19 5.82 0.14 -19.38
C ASP A 19 6.00 1.08 -18.17
N ILE A 20 4.95 1.86 -17.89
CA ILE A 20 4.96 2.80 -16.75
C ILE A 20 5.03 2.07 -15.41
N HIS A 21 4.51 0.86 -15.33
CA HIS A 21 4.56 0.06 -14.09
C HIS A 21 5.98 -0.42 -13.81
N ALA A 22 6.72 -0.83 -14.86
CA ALA A 22 8.12 -1.17 -14.74
C ALA A 22 8.96 0.03 -14.29
N ALA A 23 8.71 1.22 -14.83
CA ALA A 23 9.39 2.45 -14.40
C ALA A 23 9.10 2.78 -12.94
N ALA A 24 7.84 2.66 -12.51
CA ALA A 24 7.45 2.87 -11.12
C ALA A 24 8.10 1.84 -10.18
N ALA A 25 8.10 0.56 -10.55
CA ALA A 25 8.74 -0.50 -9.77
C ALA A 25 10.25 -0.27 -9.62
N ASN A 26 10.93 0.16 -10.69
CA ASN A 26 12.36 0.51 -10.63
C ASN A 26 12.61 1.68 -9.67
N ASN A 27 11.75 2.69 -9.64
CA ASN A 27 11.88 3.81 -8.69
C ASN A 27 11.73 3.34 -7.24
N VAL A 28 10.79 2.45 -6.95
CA VAL A 28 10.62 1.89 -5.60
C VAL A 28 11.83 1.05 -5.20
N LEU A 29 12.35 0.21 -6.10
CA LEU A 29 13.54 -0.59 -5.83
C LEU A 29 14.80 0.29 -5.62
N ALA A 30 14.93 1.38 -6.36
CA ALA A 30 16.02 2.34 -6.18
C ALA A 30 15.94 3.09 -4.83
N ALA A 31 14.74 3.25 -4.27
CA ALA A 31 14.51 3.87 -2.97
C ALA A 31 14.74 2.93 -1.77
N ARG A 32 15.48 1.85 -1.95
CA ARG A 32 15.71 0.77 -0.97
C ARG A 32 16.18 1.24 0.41
N THR A 33 16.87 2.36 0.49
CA THR A 33 17.35 2.94 1.75
C THR A 33 16.23 3.61 2.57
N HIS A 34 15.06 3.84 1.99
CA HIS A 34 13.92 4.51 2.63
C HIS A 34 12.91 3.56 3.27
N TYR A 35 13.10 2.25 3.14
CA TYR A 35 12.25 1.24 3.77
C TYR A 35 13.07 0.04 4.23
N THR A 36 12.52 -0.71 5.17
CA THR A 36 13.12 -1.94 5.71
C THR A 36 12.43 -3.15 5.10
N VAL A 37 13.21 -4.04 4.50
CA VAL A 37 12.70 -5.35 4.07
C VAL A 37 12.84 -6.31 5.24
N GLU A 38 11.72 -6.91 5.65
CA GLU A 38 11.66 -7.83 6.78
C GLU A 38 10.78 -9.04 6.43
N ASP A 39 11.33 -10.24 6.62
CA ASP A 39 10.60 -11.47 6.41
C ASP A 39 9.68 -11.75 7.59
N PRO A 40 8.34 -11.82 7.37
CA PRO A 40 7.41 -12.09 8.47
C PRO A 40 7.61 -13.47 9.09
N TYR A 41 8.15 -14.44 8.36
CA TYR A 41 8.29 -15.84 8.82
C TYR A 41 9.60 -16.15 9.54
N GLU A 42 10.50 -15.18 9.64
CA GLU A 42 11.72 -15.25 10.47
C GLU A 42 11.48 -14.78 11.91
N ARG A 43 10.25 -14.42 12.27
CA ARG A 43 9.88 -13.95 13.61
C ARG A 43 9.24 -15.07 14.42
N ASP A 44 9.58 -15.15 15.71
CA ASP A 44 9.05 -16.18 16.63
C ASP A 44 7.53 -16.07 16.86
N GLU A 45 6.97 -14.88 16.67
CA GLU A 45 5.56 -14.57 16.94
C GLU A 45 4.64 -14.79 15.72
N THR A 46 5.20 -15.16 14.58
CA THR A 46 4.47 -15.37 13.33
C THR A 46 4.31 -16.83 13.02
N PRO A 47 3.34 -17.19 12.13
CA PRO A 47 3.23 -18.57 11.66
C PRO A 47 4.52 -19.07 10.99
N ASP A 48 4.80 -20.38 11.07
CA ASP A 48 5.96 -20.98 10.40
C ASP A 48 5.86 -20.98 8.88
N ALA A 49 4.65 -20.80 8.34
CA ALA A 49 4.39 -20.77 6.92
C ALA A 49 3.29 -19.75 6.58
N ARG A 50 3.28 -19.30 5.33
CA ARG A 50 2.27 -18.37 4.83
C ARG A 50 0.86 -18.91 5.05
N PRO A 51 -0.02 -18.17 5.76
CA PRO A 51 -1.41 -18.55 5.94
C PRO A 51 -2.19 -18.42 4.62
N THR A 52 -3.34 -19.08 4.54
CA THR A 52 -4.26 -18.98 3.40
C THR A 52 -5.39 -18.02 3.75
N PHE A 53 -5.26 -16.76 3.34
CA PHE A 53 -6.28 -15.74 3.55
C PHE A 53 -7.22 -15.55 2.35
N GLY A 54 -6.91 -16.14 1.20
CA GLY A 54 -7.60 -15.87 -0.05
C GLY A 54 -7.16 -14.58 -0.74
N LEU A 55 -6.02 -14.05 -0.35
CA LEU A 55 -5.33 -12.89 -0.91
C LEU A 55 -4.07 -13.34 -1.66
N ASP A 56 -3.47 -12.46 -2.44
CA ASP A 56 -2.18 -12.75 -3.04
C ASP A 56 -1.06 -12.86 -1.98
N ASP A 57 0.09 -13.33 -2.42
CA ASP A 57 1.20 -13.64 -1.51
C ASP A 57 1.79 -12.38 -0.89
N GLY A 58 1.94 -11.31 -1.66
CA GLY A 58 2.47 -10.03 -1.17
C GLY A 58 1.56 -9.37 -0.14
N GLU A 59 0.25 -9.36 -0.40
CA GLU A 59 -0.73 -8.86 0.57
C GLU A 59 -0.77 -9.71 1.84
N THR A 60 -0.77 -11.03 1.70
CA THR A 60 -0.75 -11.97 2.82
C THR A 60 0.46 -11.74 3.71
N ASP A 61 1.65 -11.70 3.14
CA ASP A 61 2.89 -11.47 3.87
C ASP A 61 2.92 -10.08 4.53
N GLY A 62 2.40 -9.07 3.83
CA GLY A 62 2.25 -7.72 4.38
C GLY A 62 1.35 -7.67 5.60
N ILE A 63 0.24 -8.38 5.59
CA ILE A 63 -0.68 -8.47 6.73
C ILE A 63 -0.05 -9.21 7.91
N VAL A 64 0.59 -10.35 7.66
CA VAL A 64 1.30 -11.10 8.71
C VAL A 64 2.35 -10.22 9.38
N LEU A 65 3.13 -9.48 8.59
CA LEU A 65 4.14 -8.57 9.09
C LEU A 65 3.53 -7.40 9.87
N ALA A 66 2.48 -6.79 9.35
CA ALA A 66 1.79 -5.67 10.02
C ALA A 66 1.21 -6.07 11.37
N ASN A 67 0.60 -7.25 11.46
CA ASN A 67 0.07 -7.78 12.71
C ASN A 67 1.17 -8.07 13.74
N ALA A 68 2.35 -8.50 13.30
CA ALA A 68 3.48 -8.84 14.17
C ALA A 68 4.25 -7.61 14.67
N LEU A 69 4.33 -6.53 13.88
CA LEU A 69 5.15 -5.36 14.18
C LEU A 69 4.44 -4.27 15.01
N ASP A 70 3.16 -4.43 15.30
CA ASP A 70 2.36 -3.42 16.01
C ASP A 70 2.47 -2.03 15.35
N VAL A 71 2.32 -1.98 14.03
CA VAL A 71 2.37 -0.76 13.23
C VAL A 71 1.02 -0.05 13.21
N ASP A 72 1.01 1.26 12.95
CA ASP A 72 -0.22 2.06 12.93
C ASP A 72 -1.08 1.81 11.70
N GLY A 73 -0.47 1.51 10.56
CA GLY A 73 -1.18 1.40 9.29
C GLY A 73 -0.65 0.31 8.37
N PHE A 74 -1.56 -0.24 7.59
CA PHE A 74 -1.31 -1.15 6.48
C PHE A 74 -1.69 -0.46 5.18
N LEU A 75 -0.71 -0.23 4.32
CA LEU A 75 -0.90 0.47 3.04
C LEU A 75 -1.36 -0.53 1.98
N THR A 76 -2.55 -0.33 1.46
CA THR A 76 -3.11 -1.09 0.34
C THR A 76 -4.09 -0.25 -0.46
N ASP A 77 -4.18 -0.50 -1.75
CA ASP A 77 -5.15 0.12 -2.66
C ASP A 77 -6.37 -0.77 -2.97
N GLU A 78 -6.47 -1.92 -2.32
CA GLU A 78 -7.60 -2.84 -2.42
C GLU A 78 -8.83 -2.37 -1.61
N PHE A 79 -9.37 -1.19 -1.92
CA PHE A 79 -10.48 -0.60 -1.16
C PHE A 79 -11.81 -0.55 -1.91
N GLY A 80 -11.95 -1.27 -2.98
CA GLY A 80 -13.20 -1.28 -3.78
C GLY A 80 -13.62 -2.65 -4.29
N GLY A 81 -12.91 -3.71 -3.93
CA GLY A 81 -13.12 -5.06 -4.42
C GLY A 81 -13.57 -6.06 -3.36
N THR A 82 -13.65 -7.32 -3.75
CA THR A 82 -13.98 -8.45 -2.87
C THR A 82 -12.89 -8.72 -1.82
N ASN A 83 -11.66 -8.28 -2.08
CA ASN A 83 -10.52 -8.46 -1.16
C ASN A 83 -10.58 -7.53 0.06
N PHE A 84 -11.23 -6.38 -0.05
CA PHE A 84 -11.30 -5.41 1.05
C PHE A 84 -11.89 -5.98 2.35
N PRO A 85 -13.06 -6.69 2.32
CA PRO A 85 -13.57 -7.34 3.52
C PRO A 85 -12.65 -8.42 4.08
N LEU A 86 -11.91 -9.16 3.21
CA LEU A 86 -10.94 -10.15 3.65
C LEU A 86 -9.78 -9.50 4.40
N ILE A 87 -9.25 -8.41 3.90
CA ILE A 87 -8.18 -7.65 4.57
C ILE A 87 -8.66 -7.19 5.95
N HIS A 88 -9.85 -6.61 6.03
CA HIS A 88 -10.44 -6.21 7.31
C HIS A 88 -10.58 -7.36 8.31
N ALA A 89 -10.95 -8.56 7.81
CA ALA A 89 -11.16 -9.72 8.68
C ALA A 89 -9.86 -10.26 9.29
N VAL A 90 -8.73 -10.16 8.57
CA VAL A 90 -7.46 -10.77 8.99
C VAL A 90 -6.44 -9.78 9.55
N LEU A 91 -6.60 -8.49 9.29
CA LEU A 91 -5.76 -7.44 9.85
C LEU A 91 -6.12 -7.18 11.32
N GLN A 92 -5.15 -7.27 12.23
CA GLN A 92 -5.36 -7.20 13.68
C GLN A 92 -4.67 -5.96 14.28
N GLY A 93 -5.38 -4.85 14.34
CA GLY A 93 -4.88 -3.64 14.97
C GLY A 93 -4.52 -2.51 14.01
N PRO A 94 -3.65 -2.70 12.99
CA PRO A 94 -3.33 -1.65 12.03
C PRO A 94 -4.56 -1.13 11.28
N GLN A 95 -4.57 0.17 10.98
CA GLN A 95 -5.60 0.75 10.13
C GLN A 95 -5.27 0.52 8.65
N ILE A 96 -6.28 0.29 7.83
CA ILE A 96 -6.11 0.27 6.38
C ILE A 96 -5.91 1.71 5.89
N VAL A 97 -4.81 1.94 5.17
CA VAL A 97 -4.46 3.25 4.62
C VAL A 97 -4.30 3.14 3.11
N PRO A 98 -5.31 3.51 2.32
CA PRO A 98 -5.19 3.61 0.87
C PRO A 98 -4.23 4.73 0.46
N THR A 99 -3.55 4.56 -0.68
CA THR A 99 -2.60 5.58 -1.19
C THR A 99 -3.22 6.98 -1.31
N PRO A 100 -4.47 7.15 -1.80
CA PRO A 100 -5.06 8.49 -1.87
C PRO A 100 -5.19 9.16 -0.49
N ARG A 101 -5.52 8.40 0.53
CA ARG A 101 -5.57 8.91 1.90
C ARG A 101 -4.19 9.30 2.41
N LEU A 102 -3.17 8.47 2.13
CA LEU A 102 -1.80 8.77 2.51
C LEU A 102 -1.34 10.12 1.92
N LEU A 103 -1.65 10.39 0.66
CA LEU A 103 -1.33 11.66 0.00
C LEU A 103 -2.02 12.85 0.67
N VAL A 104 -3.30 12.71 1.03
CA VAL A 104 -4.05 13.74 1.76
C VAL A 104 -3.44 14.00 3.13
N ASP A 105 -3.17 12.95 3.89
CA ASP A 105 -2.60 13.07 5.24
C ASP A 105 -1.19 13.68 5.18
N TYR A 106 -0.40 13.33 4.16
CA TYR A 106 0.94 13.89 3.92
C TYR A 106 0.88 15.40 3.65
N ALA A 107 -0.08 15.83 2.85
CA ALA A 107 -0.30 17.26 2.57
C ALA A 107 -0.81 18.00 3.81
N ARG A 108 -1.74 17.44 4.57
CA ARG A 108 -2.27 18.06 5.79
C ARG A 108 -1.22 18.21 6.88
N ASN A 109 -0.22 17.34 6.90
CA ASN A 109 0.92 17.43 7.83
C ASN A 109 2.06 18.32 7.32
N GLY A 110 1.88 19.00 6.18
CA GLY A 110 2.84 19.97 5.66
C GLY A 110 4.04 19.38 4.91
N HIS A 111 3.99 18.09 4.55
CA HIS A 111 5.06 17.44 3.80
C HIS A 111 4.93 17.59 2.28
N MET A 112 3.79 18.06 1.82
CA MET A 112 3.46 18.29 0.41
C MET A 112 2.44 19.43 0.33
N CYS A 113 2.40 20.20 -0.76
CA CYS A 113 1.34 21.19 -0.89
C CYS A 113 0.00 20.53 -1.29
N HIS A 114 -1.12 21.17 -0.94
CA HIS A 114 -2.45 20.60 -1.20
C HIS A 114 -2.75 20.46 -2.69
N GLU A 115 -2.31 21.41 -3.50
CA GLU A 115 -2.46 21.37 -4.95
C GLU A 115 -1.71 20.20 -5.57
N GLU A 116 -0.50 19.93 -5.11
CA GLU A 116 0.31 18.80 -5.55
C GLU A 116 -0.35 17.46 -5.21
N ALA A 117 -0.85 17.31 -3.99
CA ALA A 117 -1.58 16.10 -3.57
C ALA A 117 -2.84 15.88 -4.42
N GLY A 118 -3.62 16.92 -4.67
CA GLY A 118 -4.81 16.85 -5.52
C GLY A 118 -4.48 16.47 -6.96
N THR A 119 -3.39 17.03 -7.51
CA THR A 119 -2.89 16.71 -8.85
C THR A 119 -2.45 15.25 -8.95
N LEU A 120 -1.72 14.75 -7.95
CA LEU A 120 -1.29 13.35 -7.92
C LEU A 120 -2.48 12.39 -7.88
N ILE A 121 -3.46 12.63 -7.01
CA ILE A 121 -4.66 11.80 -6.92
C ILE A 121 -5.39 11.77 -8.28
N THR A 122 -5.58 12.92 -8.92
CA THR A 122 -6.24 13.02 -10.22
C THR A 122 -5.46 12.29 -11.32
N THR A 123 -4.14 12.41 -11.32
CA THR A 123 -3.27 11.79 -12.32
C THR A 123 -3.21 10.26 -12.16
N ILE A 124 -3.21 9.77 -10.92
CA ILE A 124 -3.10 8.32 -10.64
C ILE A 124 -4.45 7.61 -10.84
N SER A 125 -5.57 8.28 -10.55
CA SER A 125 -6.92 7.69 -10.54
C SER A 125 -7.27 6.85 -11.76
N PRO A 126 -7.02 7.29 -13.03
CA PRO A 126 -7.32 6.50 -14.21
C PRO A 126 -6.53 5.19 -14.29
N HIS A 127 -5.31 5.18 -13.76
CA HIS A 127 -4.41 4.03 -13.81
C HIS A 127 -4.68 2.99 -12.73
N ARG A 128 -5.51 3.34 -11.73
CA ARG A 128 -5.79 2.49 -10.57
C ARG A 128 -7.27 2.16 -10.38
N SER A 129 -8.11 2.46 -11.36
CA SER A 129 -9.57 2.27 -11.29
C SER A 129 -10.23 3.05 -10.14
N TRP A 130 -9.65 4.18 -9.74
CA TRP A 130 -10.18 5.03 -8.67
C TRP A 130 -11.25 6.02 -9.15
N GLU A 131 -11.39 6.22 -10.45
CA GLU A 131 -12.26 7.26 -11.06
C GLU A 131 -13.72 7.17 -10.59
N ASN A 132 -14.20 5.96 -10.38
CA ASN A 132 -15.59 5.71 -9.96
C ASN A 132 -15.73 5.45 -8.45
N SER A 133 -14.67 5.67 -7.67
CA SER A 133 -14.71 5.49 -6.23
C SER A 133 -15.25 6.75 -5.54
N PRO A 134 -16.42 6.69 -4.88
CA PRO A 134 -16.92 7.82 -4.09
C PRO A 134 -15.96 8.23 -2.99
N TYR A 135 -15.22 7.28 -2.45
CA TYR A 135 -14.18 7.52 -1.45
C TYR A 135 -13.08 8.44 -1.98
N VAL A 136 -12.50 8.09 -3.13
CA VAL A 136 -11.42 8.88 -3.74
C VAL A 136 -11.90 10.26 -4.19
N THR A 137 -13.12 10.34 -4.75
CA THR A 137 -13.72 11.59 -5.21
C THR A 137 -13.91 12.62 -4.08
N GLN A 138 -14.15 12.14 -2.85
CA GLN A 138 -14.35 13.01 -1.68
C GLN A 138 -13.04 13.47 -1.02
N LEU A 139 -11.93 12.80 -1.28
CA LEU A 139 -10.66 13.12 -0.61
C LEU A 139 -10.10 14.50 -0.91
N PRO A 140 -10.11 15.01 -2.16
CA PRO A 140 -9.63 16.37 -2.44
C PRO A 140 -10.35 17.46 -1.65
N GLN A 141 -11.63 17.26 -1.34
CA GLN A 141 -12.41 18.19 -0.52
C GLN A 141 -11.87 18.32 0.91
N ARG A 142 -11.14 17.32 1.39
CA ARG A 142 -10.49 17.33 2.71
C ARG A 142 -9.18 18.10 2.73
N LEU A 143 -8.64 18.45 1.57
CA LEU A 143 -7.43 19.26 1.44
C LEU A 143 -7.74 20.76 1.65
N ASP A 144 -8.96 21.17 1.34
CA ASP A 144 -9.40 22.57 1.39
C ASP A 144 -9.89 23.02 2.78
N VAL A 145 -9.81 22.16 3.76
CA VAL A 145 -10.30 22.41 5.13
C VAL A 145 -9.16 22.82 6.06
#